data_3beb6f833df640fd7527f9fa437dd03b
#
_entry.id   3beb6f833df640fd7527f9fa437dd03b
#
_cell.length_a   1.000
_cell.length_b   1.000
_cell.length_c   1.000
_cell.angle_alpha   90.00
_cell.angle_beta   90.00
_cell.angle_gamma   90.00
#
_symmetry.space_group_name_H-M   'P 1'
#
loop_
_entity.id
_entity.type
_entity.pdbx_description
1 polymer ?
#
loop_
_entity_poly.entity_id
_entity_poly.type
_entity_poly.pdbx_seq_one_letter_code
_entity_poly.pdbx_strand_id
1 'polypeptide(L)'
;NFCYYEYRSIYYPAVLLLITAIIAAFYCLFAKSVKAEQKVLAVLVLVQIFVTPLGSNNMLYPIINNLFIVVPFLLWIARDCFVNAGNDGIVGKTFTMVWAMPFVGLVLFVFVQSVGFHMNFAFQDGIYGEARDATVSVPAKAAGVYTNQDNAAWLEELAQYMQDADLTGREVILYGDIPGLGYLLDMPSALSTFWADLDSYLMAEYQRDMES
;
A
#
# COMPACT_ATOMS: atom_id res chain seq x y z
N ASN A 1 -22.39 2.47 6.20
CA ASN A 1 -21.47 1.47 5.74
C ASN A 1 -20.07 2.09 5.69
N PHE A 2 -19.18 1.63 6.55
CA PHE A 2 -17.77 1.96 6.43
C PHE A 2 -17.23 1.26 5.20
N CYS A 3 -16.81 2.03 4.19
CA CYS A 3 -16.26 1.49 2.94
C CYS A 3 -14.78 1.13 3.08
N TYR A 4 -14.38 0.53 4.19
CA TYR A 4 -12.98 0.16 4.46
C TYR A 4 -12.47 -0.99 3.58
N TYR A 5 -13.31 -1.61 2.79
CA TYR A 5 -12.94 -2.57 1.75
C TYR A 5 -12.60 -1.89 0.42
N GLU A 6 -12.89 -0.61 0.27
CA GLU A 6 -12.43 0.15 -0.87
C GLU A 6 -11.18 0.93 -0.51
N TYR A 7 -10.13 0.75 -1.28
CA TYR A 7 -8.87 1.49 -1.10
C TYR A 7 -9.09 3.01 -1.07
N ARG A 8 -10.07 3.51 -1.82
CA ARG A 8 -10.45 4.92 -1.86
C ARG A 8 -10.87 5.48 -0.49
N SER A 9 -11.44 4.66 0.37
CA SER A 9 -11.86 5.09 1.70
C SER A 9 -10.70 5.50 2.61
N ILE A 10 -9.51 4.95 2.36
CA ILE A 10 -8.26 5.29 3.05
C ILE A 10 -7.48 6.34 2.28
N TYR A 11 -7.46 6.23 0.96
CA TYR A 11 -6.63 7.05 0.10
C TYR A 11 -6.92 8.55 0.21
N TYR A 12 -8.17 8.97 0.09
CA TYR A 12 -8.50 10.39 0.15
C TYR A 12 -8.20 11.03 1.52
N PRO A 13 -8.57 10.44 2.67
CA PRO A 13 -8.16 10.94 3.98
C PRO A 13 -6.65 10.96 4.16
N ALA A 14 -5.93 9.95 3.64
CA ALA A 14 -4.48 9.90 3.69
C ALA A 14 -3.83 11.06 2.90
N VAL A 15 -4.30 11.33 1.68
CA VAL A 15 -3.83 12.46 0.87
C VAL A 15 -4.07 13.78 1.60
N LEU A 16 -5.20 13.95 2.28
CA LEU A 16 -5.47 15.15 3.08
C LEU A 16 -4.47 15.31 4.23
N LEU A 17 -4.12 14.21 4.91
CA LEU A 17 -3.08 14.22 5.96
C LEU A 17 -1.71 14.59 5.38
N LEU A 18 -1.36 14.08 4.20
CA LEU A 18 -0.12 14.40 3.51
C LEU A 18 -0.04 15.88 3.13
N ILE A 19 -1.10 16.44 2.57
CA ILE A 19 -1.18 17.88 2.26
C ILE A 19 -1.01 18.71 3.53
N THR A 20 -1.68 18.32 4.62
CA THR A 20 -1.55 18.97 5.92
C THR A 20 -0.12 18.89 6.45
N ALA A 21 0.55 17.74 6.27
CA ALA A 21 1.94 17.57 6.68
C ALA A 21 2.90 18.43 5.86
N ILE A 22 2.69 18.55 4.55
CA ILE A 22 3.48 19.43 3.69
C ILE A 22 3.36 20.89 4.17
N ILE A 23 2.15 21.36 4.41
CA ILE A 23 1.90 22.73 4.91
C ILE A 23 2.58 22.93 6.27
N ALA A 24 2.40 21.97 7.20
CA ALA A 24 3.01 22.03 8.52
C ALA A 24 4.55 22.00 8.46
N ALA A 25 5.12 21.19 7.56
CA ALA A 25 6.56 21.10 7.37
C ALA A 25 7.13 22.43 6.85
N PHE A 26 6.51 23.03 5.84
CA PHE A 26 6.92 24.36 5.38
C PHE A 26 6.79 25.42 6.47
N TYR A 27 5.70 25.41 7.23
CA TYR A 27 5.58 26.29 8.39
C TYR A 27 6.76 26.10 9.37
N CYS A 28 7.09 24.86 9.74
CA CYS A 28 8.20 24.58 10.64
C CYS A 28 9.55 25.09 10.11
N LEU A 29 9.79 25.01 8.81
CA LEU A 29 11.04 25.47 8.20
C LEU A 29 11.21 26.99 8.27
N PHE A 30 10.14 27.74 8.05
CA PHE A 30 10.19 29.20 7.95
C PHE A 30 9.88 29.93 9.28
N ALA A 31 9.17 29.30 10.19
CA ALA A 31 8.85 29.93 11.48
C ALA A 31 10.09 30.01 12.38
N LYS A 32 10.34 31.23 12.92
CA LYS A 32 11.51 31.51 13.79
C LYS A 32 11.39 30.84 15.16
N SER A 33 10.18 30.63 15.65
CA SER A 33 9.88 30.06 16.96
C SER A 33 10.02 28.53 17.03
N VAL A 34 10.19 27.86 15.90
CA VAL A 34 10.26 26.41 15.81
C VAL A 34 11.68 25.91 16.12
N LYS A 35 11.77 24.85 16.93
CA LYS A 35 13.03 24.23 17.35
C LYS A 35 13.76 23.56 16.18
N ALA A 36 15.09 23.45 16.30
CA ALA A 36 15.91 22.85 15.26
C ALA A 36 15.51 21.38 14.94
N GLU A 37 15.18 20.60 15.96
CA GLU A 37 14.77 19.20 15.80
C GLU A 37 13.49 19.08 14.97
N GLN A 38 12.54 19.99 15.16
CA GLN A 38 11.31 20.01 14.36
C GLN A 38 11.58 20.40 12.91
N LYS A 39 12.54 21.30 12.66
CA LYS A 39 12.96 21.66 11.29
C LYS A 39 13.62 20.49 10.57
N VAL A 40 14.50 19.75 11.27
CA VAL A 40 15.12 18.54 10.72
C VAL A 40 14.06 17.51 10.39
N LEU A 41 13.12 17.24 11.30
CA LEU A 41 12.03 16.29 11.03
C LEU A 41 11.13 16.76 9.89
N ALA A 42 10.85 18.05 9.78
CA ALA A 42 10.09 18.61 8.65
C ALA A 42 10.79 18.37 7.30
N VAL A 43 12.12 18.51 7.24
CA VAL A 43 12.89 18.17 6.04
C VAL A 43 12.76 16.68 5.73
N LEU A 44 12.93 15.79 6.72
CA LEU A 44 12.82 14.35 6.53
C LEU A 44 11.43 13.94 6.02
N VAL A 45 10.36 14.53 6.58
CA VAL A 45 8.98 14.31 6.14
C VAL A 45 8.80 14.71 4.67
N LEU A 46 9.28 15.90 4.29
CA LEU A 46 9.17 16.35 2.90
C LEU A 46 9.95 15.44 1.95
N VAL A 47 11.20 15.11 2.29
CA VAL A 47 12.02 14.20 1.49
C VAL A 47 11.30 12.85 1.31
N GLN A 48 10.80 12.26 2.40
CA GLN A 48 10.10 10.99 2.36
C GLN A 48 8.86 11.05 1.46
N ILE A 49 8.02 12.08 1.61
CA ILE A 49 6.79 12.23 0.80
C ILE A 49 7.11 12.32 -0.69
N PHE A 50 8.14 13.06 -1.07
CA PHE A 50 8.48 13.25 -2.48
C PHE A 50 9.28 12.09 -3.08
N VAL A 51 10.06 11.37 -2.27
CA VAL A 51 10.88 10.23 -2.74
C VAL A 51 10.07 8.95 -2.86
N THR A 52 9.11 8.72 -1.96
CA THR A 52 8.35 7.45 -1.91
C THR A 52 7.67 7.07 -3.25
N PRO A 53 7.04 7.97 -4.02
CA PRO A 53 6.42 7.60 -5.28
C PRO A 53 7.42 7.41 -6.43
N LEU A 54 8.70 7.81 -6.26
CA LEU A 54 9.69 7.71 -7.32
C LEU A 54 10.05 6.25 -7.58
N GLY A 55 10.06 5.87 -8.84
CA GLY A 55 10.40 4.53 -9.27
C GLY A 55 9.31 3.47 -9.06
N SER A 56 8.09 3.89 -8.74
CA SER A 56 6.95 2.98 -8.61
C SER A 56 5.99 3.14 -9.80
N ASN A 57 5.66 2.02 -10.44
CA ASN A 57 4.60 1.98 -11.45
C ASN A 57 3.19 2.15 -10.87
N ASN A 58 3.07 2.16 -9.54
CA ASN A 58 1.79 2.29 -8.85
C ASN A 58 1.31 3.75 -8.71
N MET A 59 1.83 4.67 -9.52
CA MET A 59 1.46 6.09 -9.53
C MET A 59 1.56 6.71 -8.11
N LEU A 60 0.44 7.23 -7.58
CA LEU A 60 0.40 7.87 -6.27
C LEU A 60 0.03 6.92 -5.11
N TYR A 61 -0.31 5.67 -5.39
CA TYR A 61 -0.68 4.72 -4.32
C TYR A 61 0.38 4.53 -3.23
N PRO A 62 1.69 4.47 -3.54
CA PRO A 62 2.73 4.36 -2.51
C PRO A 62 2.78 5.54 -1.52
N ILE A 63 2.17 6.66 -1.87
CA ILE A 63 2.09 7.84 -0.99
C ILE A 63 1.46 7.51 0.37
N ILE A 64 0.50 6.59 0.44
CA ILE A 64 -0.10 6.16 1.72
C ILE A 64 0.94 5.58 2.68
N ASN A 65 1.99 4.96 2.16
CA ASN A 65 3.08 4.40 2.97
C ASN A 65 3.81 5.48 3.79
N ASN A 66 3.65 6.77 3.42
CA ASN A 66 4.21 7.87 4.21
C ASN A 66 3.49 8.13 5.53
N LEU A 67 2.31 7.55 5.74
CA LEU A 67 1.54 7.78 6.97
C LEU A 67 2.32 7.41 8.23
N PHE A 68 3.23 6.45 8.16
CA PHE A 68 4.06 6.05 9.31
C PHE A 68 4.97 7.16 9.84
N ILE A 69 5.39 8.11 9.01
CA ILE A 69 6.18 9.29 9.42
C ILE A 69 5.33 10.55 9.55
N VAL A 70 4.35 10.69 8.67
CA VAL A 70 3.46 11.86 8.60
C VAL A 70 2.59 11.97 9.84
N VAL A 71 1.97 10.88 10.28
CA VAL A 71 1.06 10.90 11.44
C VAL A 71 1.80 11.27 12.73
N PRO A 72 2.94 10.64 13.09
CA PRO A 72 3.72 11.05 14.25
C PRO A 72 4.19 12.51 14.18
N PHE A 73 4.63 12.97 13.01
CA PHE A 73 5.02 14.36 12.81
C PHE A 73 3.88 15.33 13.11
N LEU A 74 2.71 15.10 12.53
CA LEU A 74 1.54 15.95 12.72
C LEU A 74 1.04 15.91 14.17
N LEU A 75 1.06 14.74 14.82
CA LEU A 75 0.71 14.62 16.24
C LEU A 75 1.69 15.38 17.13
N TRP A 76 2.98 15.37 16.80
CA TRP A 76 3.96 16.15 17.53
C TRP A 76 3.70 17.66 17.40
N ILE A 77 3.48 18.15 16.18
CA ILE A 77 3.15 19.56 15.94
C ILE A 77 1.84 19.94 16.67
N ALA A 78 0.82 19.12 16.57
CA ALA A 78 -0.46 19.36 17.26
C ALA A 78 -0.27 19.43 18.79
N ARG A 79 0.51 18.52 19.37
CA ARG A 79 0.86 18.54 20.81
C ARG A 79 1.55 19.85 21.21
N ASP A 80 2.55 20.27 20.43
CA ASP A 80 3.29 21.48 20.74
C ASP A 80 2.42 22.74 20.62
N CYS A 81 1.55 22.79 19.61
CA CYS A 81 0.54 23.84 19.50
C CYS A 81 -0.39 23.86 20.73
N PHE A 82 -0.81 22.68 21.20
CA PHE A 82 -1.70 22.54 22.36
C PHE A 82 -1.04 23.00 23.65
N VAL A 83 0.22 22.62 23.85
CA VAL A 83 1.01 23.00 25.03
C VAL A 83 1.26 24.51 25.04
N ASN A 84 1.62 25.09 23.90
CA ASN A 84 1.88 26.51 23.77
C ASN A 84 0.61 27.37 23.95
N ALA A 85 -0.51 26.93 23.36
CA ALA A 85 -1.81 27.59 23.52
C ALA A 85 -2.29 27.61 24.99
N GLY A 86 -1.77 26.68 25.81
CA GLY A 86 -2.00 26.70 27.26
C GLY A 86 -1.51 27.96 27.94
N ASN A 87 -0.52 28.62 27.36
CA ASN A 87 0.08 29.87 27.89
C ASN A 87 -0.71 31.12 27.42
N ASP A 88 -1.51 31.02 26.37
CA ASP A 88 -2.28 32.14 25.79
C ASP A 88 -3.69 32.31 26.40
N GLY A 89 -3.98 31.60 27.48
CA GLY A 89 -5.26 31.67 28.18
C GLY A 89 -6.40 30.88 27.49
N ILE A 90 -7.64 31.19 27.90
CA ILE A 90 -8.84 30.43 27.46
C ILE A 90 -9.06 30.55 25.97
N VAL A 91 -8.84 31.70 25.36
CA VAL A 91 -9.07 31.96 23.95
C VAL A 91 -8.11 31.14 23.08
N GLY A 92 -6.84 31.10 23.43
CA GLY A 92 -5.84 30.30 22.73
C GLY A 92 -6.13 28.81 22.81
N LYS A 93 -6.53 28.32 23.99
CA LYS A 93 -6.94 26.93 24.18
C LYS A 93 -8.15 26.54 23.32
N THR A 94 -9.19 27.38 23.31
CA THR A 94 -10.39 27.13 22.52
C THR A 94 -10.08 27.12 21.03
N PHE A 95 -9.29 28.07 20.53
CA PHE A 95 -8.88 28.14 19.14
C PHE A 95 -8.09 26.88 18.72
N THR A 96 -7.11 26.47 19.53
CA THR A 96 -6.32 25.27 19.26
C THR A 96 -7.18 24.00 19.30
N MET A 97 -8.12 23.88 20.23
CA MET A 97 -9.05 22.76 20.28
C MET A 97 -9.92 22.66 19.03
N VAL A 98 -10.47 23.75 18.55
CA VAL A 98 -11.32 23.81 17.36
C VAL A 98 -10.56 23.29 16.11
N TRP A 99 -9.27 23.56 16.00
CA TRP A 99 -8.46 23.11 14.87
C TRP A 99 -7.82 21.72 15.08
N ALA A 100 -7.46 21.37 16.31
CA ALA A 100 -6.83 20.09 16.61
C ALA A 100 -7.83 18.93 16.61
N MET A 101 -9.06 19.13 17.03
CA MET A 101 -10.07 18.07 17.11
C MET A 101 -10.41 17.44 15.75
N PRO A 102 -10.69 18.22 14.68
CA PRO A 102 -10.90 17.65 13.36
C PRO A 102 -9.69 16.86 12.84
N PHE A 103 -8.49 17.33 13.13
CA PHE A 103 -7.25 16.63 12.76
C PHE A 103 -7.11 15.29 13.48
N VAL A 104 -7.29 15.27 14.81
CA VAL A 104 -7.28 14.03 15.60
C VAL A 104 -8.38 13.07 15.11
N GLY A 105 -9.57 13.61 14.83
CA GLY A 105 -10.67 12.85 14.24
C GLY A 105 -10.30 12.21 12.90
N LEU A 106 -9.61 12.95 12.03
CA LEU A 106 -9.13 12.45 10.73
C LEU A 106 -8.09 11.33 10.90
N VAL A 107 -7.14 11.50 11.83
CA VAL A 107 -6.13 10.46 12.14
C VAL A 107 -6.80 9.19 12.66
N LEU A 108 -7.74 9.33 13.60
CA LEU A 108 -8.50 8.20 14.13
C LEU A 108 -9.35 7.52 13.04
N PHE A 109 -9.97 8.30 12.19
CA PHE A 109 -10.74 7.78 11.04
C PHE A 109 -9.84 6.96 10.11
N VAL A 110 -8.68 7.49 9.69
CA VAL A 110 -7.72 6.76 8.83
C VAL A 110 -7.23 5.49 9.53
N PHE A 111 -6.96 5.56 10.83
CA PHE A 111 -6.54 4.38 11.60
C PHE A 111 -7.62 3.29 11.61
N VAL A 112 -8.86 3.64 11.94
CA VAL A 112 -9.99 2.69 11.97
C VAL A 112 -10.23 2.08 10.59
N GLN A 113 -10.20 2.91 9.52
CA GLN A 113 -10.33 2.44 8.15
C GLN A 113 -9.20 1.50 7.75
N SER A 114 -7.96 1.82 8.13
CA SER A 114 -6.79 0.99 7.83
C SER A 114 -6.86 -0.37 8.52
N VAL A 115 -7.27 -0.40 9.79
CA VAL A 115 -7.49 -1.65 10.53
C VAL A 115 -8.61 -2.45 9.88
N GLY A 116 -9.76 -1.83 9.60
CA GLY A 116 -10.90 -2.48 8.96
C GLY A 116 -10.53 -3.04 7.59
N PHE A 117 -9.81 -2.28 6.77
CA PHE A 117 -9.30 -2.73 5.49
C PHE A 117 -8.39 -3.94 5.64
N HIS A 118 -7.43 -3.89 6.55
CA HIS A 118 -6.45 -4.98 6.75
C HIS A 118 -7.09 -6.27 7.25
N MET A 119 -8.17 -6.15 8.02
CA MET A 119 -8.90 -7.31 8.55
C MET A 119 -9.86 -7.95 7.53
N ASN A 120 -10.33 -7.20 6.55
CA ASN A 120 -11.43 -7.62 5.67
C ASN A 120 -11.07 -7.66 4.19
N PHE A 121 -9.91 -7.15 3.81
CA PHE A 121 -9.47 -7.12 2.42
C PHE A 121 -8.10 -7.76 2.28
N ALA A 122 -8.01 -8.72 1.38
CA ALA A 122 -6.74 -9.22 0.89
C ALA A 122 -6.47 -8.63 -0.48
N PHE A 123 -5.32 -7.98 -0.63
CA PHE A 123 -4.93 -7.39 -1.88
C PHE A 123 -4.82 -8.47 -2.98
N GLN A 124 -5.55 -8.31 -4.07
CA GLN A 124 -5.57 -9.19 -5.25
C GLN A 124 -5.97 -10.67 -4.98
N ASP A 125 -6.56 -10.96 -3.84
CA ASP A 125 -6.89 -12.34 -3.47
C ASP A 125 -8.40 -12.59 -3.46
N GLY A 126 -9.12 -11.96 -4.33
CA GLY A 126 -10.52 -12.21 -4.46
C GLY A 126 -11.43 -11.01 -4.16
N ILE A 127 -12.69 -11.29 -4.06
CA ILE A 127 -13.74 -10.31 -3.84
C ILE A 127 -13.84 -10.01 -2.36
N TYR A 128 -14.02 -8.74 -2.03
CA TYR A 128 -14.28 -8.33 -0.65
C TYR A 128 -15.42 -9.13 -0.02
N GLY A 129 -15.17 -9.65 1.16
CA GLY A 129 -16.15 -10.42 1.94
C GLY A 129 -16.13 -11.92 1.65
N GLU A 130 -15.33 -12.39 0.72
CA GLU A 130 -15.10 -13.84 0.56
C GLU A 130 -14.23 -14.37 1.69
N ALA A 131 -14.64 -15.50 2.24
CA ALA A 131 -13.86 -16.17 3.26
C ALA A 131 -12.63 -16.82 2.63
N ARG A 132 -11.50 -16.72 3.31
CA ARG A 132 -10.34 -17.55 3.03
C ARG A 132 -10.45 -18.78 3.92
N ASP A 133 -11.17 -19.77 3.47
CA ASP A 133 -11.52 -20.96 4.22
C ASP A 133 -10.97 -22.26 3.61
N ALA A 134 -10.25 -22.13 2.49
CA ALA A 134 -9.60 -23.24 1.82
C ALA A 134 -8.07 -23.16 1.93
N THR A 135 -7.45 -24.31 2.05
CA THR A 135 -6.00 -24.48 2.02
C THR A 135 -5.61 -25.24 0.77
N VAL A 136 -4.70 -24.70 -0.01
CA VAL A 136 -4.17 -25.36 -1.20
C VAL A 136 -3.29 -26.53 -0.77
N SER A 137 -3.46 -27.69 -1.39
CA SER A 137 -2.66 -28.90 -1.14
C SER A 137 -1.76 -29.24 -2.32
N VAL A 138 -2.15 -28.91 -3.52
CA VAL A 138 -1.42 -29.12 -4.77
C VAL A 138 -1.44 -27.81 -5.58
N PRO A 139 -0.34 -27.38 -6.19
CA PRO A 139 1.01 -27.96 -6.21
C PRO A 139 1.76 -27.82 -4.88
N ALA A 140 2.79 -28.61 -4.69
CA ALA A 140 3.55 -28.65 -3.42
C ALA A 140 4.11 -27.28 -3.00
N LYS A 141 4.47 -26.41 -3.95
CA LYS A 141 4.96 -25.05 -3.68
C LYS A 141 3.87 -24.10 -3.16
N ALA A 142 2.60 -24.41 -3.41
CA ALA A 142 1.46 -23.68 -2.88
C ALA A 142 0.88 -24.33 -1.61
N ALA A 143 1.42 -25.45 -1.17
CA ALA A 143 0.88 -26.17 0.00
C ALA A 143 0.86 -25.31 1.25
N GLY A 144 -0.31 -25.22 1.88
CA GLY A 144 -0.51 -24.39 3.06
C GLY A 144 -0.90 -22.93 2.77
N VAL A 145 -1.00 -22.52 1.51
CA VAL A 145 -1.55 -21.20 1.16
C VAL A 145 -3.05 -21.18 1.45
N TYR A 146 -3.47 -20.17 2.18
CA TYR A 146 -4.88 -19.93 2.51
C TYR A 146 -5.49 -19.00 1.45
N THR A 147 -6.59 -19.43 0.84
CA THR A 147 -7.37 -18.66 -0.14
C THR A 147 -8.85 -19.04 -0.07
N ASN A 148 -9.70 -18.53 -0.95
CA ASN A 148 -11.07 -18.97 -1.09
C ASN A 148 -11.16 -20.36 -1.77
N GLN A 149 -12.31 -21.02 -1.68
CA GLN A 149 -12.52 -22.36 -2.22
C GLN A 149 -12.33 -22.41 -3.73
N ASP A 150 -12.82 -21.42 -4.46
CA ASP A 150 -12.75 -21.37 -5.91
C ASP A 150 -11.30 -21.25 -6.40
N ASN A 151 -10.51 -20.36 -5.79
CA ASN A 151 -9.09 -20.21 -6.12
C ASN A 151 -8.28 -21.45 -5.79
N ALA A 152 -8.55 -22.10 -4.65
CA ALA A 152 -7.89 -23.35 -4.27
C ALA A 152 -8.21 -24.46 -5.27
N ALA A 153 -9.49 -24.65 -5.59
CA ALA A 153 -9.94 -25.67 -6.55
C ALA A 153 -9.36 -25.42 -7.95
N TRP A 154 -9.38 -24.16 -8.41
CA TRP A 154 -8.81 -23.80 -9.72
C TRP A 154 -7.31 -24.09 -9.79
N LEU A 155 -6.55 -23.77 -8.76
CA LEU A 155 -5.10 -24.00 -8.74
C LEU A 155 -4.78 -25.50 -8.69
N GLU A 156 -5.54 -26.29 -7.93
CA GLU A 156 -5.39 -27.75 -7.86
C GLU A 156 -5.75 -28.42 -9.19
N GLU A 157 -6.87 -28.02 -9.82
CA GLU A 157 -7.28 -28.50 -11.13
C GLU A 157 -6.24 -28.18 -12.21
N LEU A 158 -5.73 -26.95 -12.22
CA LEU A 158 -4.69 -26.55 -13.15
C LEU A 158 -3.40 -27.36 -12.94
N ALA A 159 -2.96 -27.54 -11.71
CA ALA A 159 -1.79 -28.35 -11.39
C ALA A 159 -1.93 -29.80 -11.84
N GLN A 160 -3.12 -30.38 -11.64
CA GLN A 160 -3.42 -31.74 -12.11
C GLN A 160 -3.41 -31.81 -13.64
N TYR A 161 -4.04 -30.85 -14.33
CA TYR A 161 -4.02 -30.77 -15.78
C TYR A 161 -2.60 -30.70 -16.34
N MET A 162 -1.72 -29.89 -15.72
CA MET A 162 -0.33 -29.76 -16.15
C MET A 162 0.45 -31.08 -15.99
N GLN A 163 0.18 -31.84 -14.96
CA GLN A 163 0.77 -33.17 -14.76
C GLN A 163 0.26 -34.18 -15.79
N ASP A 164 -1.05 -34.25 -15.99
CA ASP A 164 -1.69 -35.18 -16.89
C ASP A 164 -1.28 -34.95 -18.37
N ALA A 165 -1.06 -33.68 -18.71
CA ALA A 165 -0.63 -33.29 -20.06
C ALA A 165 0.90 -33.31 -20.26
N ASP A 166 1.69 -33.73 -19.26
CA ASP A 166 3.16 -33.77 -19.30
C ASP A 166 3.78 -32.37 -19.66
N LEU A 167 3.22 -31.34 -19.04
CA LEU A 167 3.65 -29.95 -19.27
C LEU A 167 4.55 -29.41 -18.15
N THR A 168 4.73 -30.15 -17.07
CA THR A 168 5.59 -29.76 -15.94
C THR A 168 7.04 -29.58 -16.41
N GLY A 169 7.67 -28.46 -16.02
CA GLY A 169 9.03 -28.13 -16.44
C GLY A 169 9.17 -27.56 -17.84
N ARG A 170 8.09 -27.41 -18.58
CA ARG A 170 8.10 -26.74 -19.89
C ARG A 170 8.07 -25.24 -19.71
N GLU A 171 8.71 -24.53 -20.64
CA GLU A 171 8.69 -23.08 -20.68
C GLU A 171 7.29 -22.55 -20.98
N VAL A 172 6.92 -21.45 -20.29
CA VAL A 172 5.60 -20.84 -20.42
C VAL A 172 5.70 -19.32 -20.57
N ILE A 173 4.77 -18.76 -21.31
CA ILE A 173 4.51 -17.32 -21.31
C ILE A 173 3.22 -17.10 -20.53
N LEU A 174 3.31 -16.38 -19.42
CA LEU A 174 2.17 -16.01 -18.59
C LEU A 174 1.70 -14.60 -18.97
N TYR A 175 0.38 -14.47 -19.08
CA TYR A 175 -0.29 -13.20 -19.37
C TYR A 175 -1.35 -12.92 -18.30
N GLY A 176 -1.48 -11.68 -17.90
CA GLY A 176 -2.31 -11.27 -16.78
C GLY A 176 -1.52 -11.14 -15.49
N ASP A 177 -2.15 -10.65 -14.44
CA ASP A 177 -1.52 -10.39 -13.13
C ASP A 177 -1.21 -11.68 -12.33
N ILE A 178 -0.65 -12.70 -12.99
CA ILE A 178 -0.37 -14.01 -12.40
C ILE A 178 1.11 -14.46 -12.51
N PRO A 179 2.09 -13.57 -12.31
CA PRO A 179 3.50 -13.92 -12.53
C PRO A 179 4.01 -15.05 -11.62
N GLY A 180 3.41 -15.21 -10.44
CA GLY A 180 3.77 -16.28 -9.50
C GLY A 180 3.37 -17.69 -9.92
N LEU A 181 2.47 -17.82 -10.90
CA LEU A 181 1.92 -19.12 -11.30
C LEU A 181 2.99 -20.04 -11.89
N GLY A 182 3.91 -19.50 -12.70
CA GLY A 182 5.03 -20.27 -13.26
C GLY A 182 5.91 -20.88 -12.18
N TYR A 183 6.19 -20.15 -11.11
CA TYR A 183 6.91 -20.66 -9.95
C TYR A 183 6.14 -21.76 -9.23
N LEU A 184 4.85 -21.55 -8.98
CA LEU A 184 4.01 -22.53 -8.27
C LEU A 184 3.89 -23.85 -9.03
N LEU A 185 3.80 -23.80 -10.35
CA LEU A 185 3.59 -24.96 -11.22
C LEU A 185 4.90 -25.57 -11.77
N ASP A 186 6.06 -25.13 -11.32
CA ASP A 186 7.37 -25.58 -11.81
C ASP A 186 7.58 -25.36 -13.31
N MET A 187 7.11 -24.23 -13.83
CA MET A 187 7.23 -23.87 -15.24
C MET A 187 8.17 -22.69 -15.39
N PRO A 188 9.34 -22.83 -16.03
CA PRO A 188 10.23 -21.70 -16.30
C PRO A 188 9.58 -20.72 -17.28
N SER A 189 9.96 -19.46 -17.21
CA SER A 189 9.52 -18.48 -18.20
C SER A 189 10.24 -18.69 -19.53
N ALA A 190 9.50 -18.66 -20.64
CA ALA A 190 10.07 -18.58 -21.98
C ALA A 190 10.62 -17.17 -22.30
N LEU A 191 10.36 -16.20 -21.45
CA LEU A 191 10.82 -14.82 -21.58
C LEU A 191 11.78 -14.47 -20.44
N SER A 192 12.49 -13.36 -20.53
CA SER A 192 13.33 -12.82 -19.46
C SER A 192 12.52 -12.40 -18.22
N THR A 193 11.20 -12.44 -18.30
CA THR A 193 10.28 -12.12 -17.21
C THR A 193 9.08 -13.08 -17.16
N PHE A 194 8.52 -13.29 -15.96
CA PHE A 194 7.21 -13.93 -15.78
C PHE A 194 6.03 -12.95 -15.93
N TRP A 195 6.31 -11.67 -16.11
CA TRP A 195 5.30 -10.62 -16.16
C TRP A 195 5.32 -9.93 -17.52
N ALA A 196 4.85 -10.65 -18.52
CA ALA A 196 4.92 -10.24 -19.93
C ALA A 196 4.06 -9.00 -20.28
N ASP A 197 3.07 -8.69 -19.45
CA ASP A 197 2.15 -7.55 -19.61
C ASP A 197 2.48 -6.35 -18.71
N LEU A 198 3.64 -6.36 -18.04
CA LEU A 198 4.09 -5.22 -17.27
C LEU A 198 4.50 -4.07 -18.21
N ASP A 199 4.02 -2.86 -17.92
CA ASP A 199 4.33 -1.66 -18.72
C ASP A 199 5.83 -1.38 -18.92
N SER A 200 6.67 -1.88 -18.00
CA SER A 200 8.12 -1.76 -18.08
C SER A 200 8.79 -2.78 -18.98
N TYR A 201 8.08 -3.85 -19.41
CA TYR A 201 8.57 -4.84 -20.34
C TYR A 201 8.22 -4.43 -21.77
N LEU A 202 9.21 -3.90 -22.49
CA LEU A 202 9.00 -3.26 -23.77
C LEU A 202 8.82 -4.30 -24.88
N MET A 203 8.06 -3.95 -25.92
CA MET A 203 7.84 -4.80 -27.10
C MET A 203 9.18 -5.22 -27.76
N ALA A 204 10.19 -4.37 -27.72
CA ALA A 204 11.52 -4.69 -28.25
C ALA A 204 12.24 -5.78 -27.42
N GLU A 205 11.97 -5.86 -26.11
CA GLU A 205 12.48 -6.92 -25.24
C GLU A 205 11.75 -8.23 -25.51
N TYR A 206 10.43 -8.18 -25.65
CA TYR A 206 9.62 -9.32 -26.04
C TYR A 206 10.08 -9.93 -27.36
N GLN A 207 10.28 -9.10 -28.39
CA GLN A 207 10.76 -9.58 -29.70
C GLN A 207 12.13 -10.25 -29.60
N ARG A 208 13.06 -9.68 -28.85
CA ARG A 208 14.38 -10.25 -28.61
C ARG A 208 14.31 -11.60 -27.89
N ASP A 209 13.46 -11.71 -26.87
CA ASP A 209 13.30 -12.95 -26.11
C ASP A 209 12.67 -14.05 -26.97
N MET A 210 11.77 -13.70 -27.90
CA MET A 210 11.16 -14.66 -28.85
C MET A 210 12.12 -15.12 -29.96
N GLU A 211 13.20 -14.40 -30.22
CA GLU A 211 14.21 -14.73 -31.24
C GLU A 211 15.40 -15.51 -30.66
N SER A 212 15.51 -15.62 -29.33
CA SER A 212 16.60 -16.28 -28.61
C SER A 212 16.32 -17.75 -28.41
#